data_8ce6e5a103abef52424368f787e8fd7b
#
_entry.id   8ce6e5a103abef52424368f787e8fd7b
#
_cell.length_a   1.000
_cell.length_b   1.000
_cell.length_c   1.000
_cell.angle_alpha   90.00
_cell.angle_beta   90.00
_cell.angle_gamma   90.00
#
_symmetry.space_group_name_H-M   'P 1'
#
loop_
_entity.id
_entity.type
_entity.pdbx_description
1 polymer ?
#
loop_
_entity_poly.entity_id
_entity_poly.type
_entity_poly.pdbx_seq_one_letter_code
_entity_poly.pdbx_strand_id
1 'polypeptide(L)'
;MAEGVRRAPFPRTVAFFRRHPVVLFLCFTPGIPEYLSGSTSVASLVVAPGGFLLFLALNLGLYGPGVLLAREAFVRWRPGWAGGVLLGAAYGLLEEGTALSTLFNPHASVVGTLGSYGRFAGVNWVWSVGVLGVHIVLSVGLPILLLGLALPETRGRPLLSGREIPIALVVYGLDLFVLMLATGYWRTAPWLLLSAALLAVTLYAVTRRLAHGTLDPANPGPRLTPGWFFLLGLVFYPILLLVPGLGGQFSLWPPVTIVIDVLLSGALFLFVRREIGRGGNEAALTMLALGVLAPIVAIGLFSQLFLPVVLVPDVLFGLFFYALWTRYRPGPTVPPVGAS
;
A
#
# COMPACT_ATOMS: atom_id res chain seq x y z
N MET A 1 33.20 -20.13 8.62
CA MET A 1 33.66 -18.70 8.56
C MET A 1 32.44 -17.85 8.92
N ALA A 2 32.48 -17.10 10.00
CA ALA A 2 31.38 -16.27 10.45
C ALA A 2 31.18 -15.15 9.44
N GLU A 3 30.06 -15.17 8.69
CA GLU A 3 29.60 -14.00 7.93
C GLU A 3 29.53 -12.82 8.89
N GLY A 4 30.37 -11.83 8.65
CA GLY A 4 30.42 -10.62 9.47
C GLY A 4 29.08 -9.95 9.45
N VAL A 5 28.31 -10.14 10.53
CA VAL A 5 27.04 -9.43 10.77
C VAL A 5 27.33 -7.94 10.72
N ARG A 6 27.03 -7.31 9.59
CA ARG A 6 27.15 -5.85 9.43
C ARG A 6 26.27 -5.20 10.49
N ARG A 7 26.87 -4.34 11.31
CA ARG A 7 26.13 -3.61 12.34
C ARG A 7 25.03 -2.79 11.65
N ALA A 8 23.79 -3.00 12.08
CA ALA A 8 22.66 -2.23 11.56
C ALA A 8 22.90 -0.73 11.83
N PRO A 9 22.70 0.16 10.85
CA PRO A 9 22.62 1.57 11.14
C PRO A 9 21.48 1.81 12.14
N PHE A 10 21.68 2.72 13.08
CA PHE A 10 20.68 3.06 14.11
C PHE A 10 20.28 1.91 15.05
N PRO A 11 21.20 1.28 15.79
CA PRO A 11 20.92 0.06 16.57
C PRO A 11 19.87 0.27 17.68
N ARG A 12 19.81 1.46 18.30
CA ARG A 12 18.81 1.80 19.32
C ARG A 12 17.40 1.89 18.74
N THR A 13 17.25 2.52 17.58
CA THR A 13 15.97 2.63 16.86
C THR A 13 15.47 1.27 16.44
N VAL A 14 16.34 0.42 15.90
CA VAL A 14 16.00 -0.96 15.55
C VAL A 14 15.55 -1.75 16.78
N ALA A 15 16.25 -1.63 17.90
CA ALA A 15 15.90 -2.29 19.15
C ALA A 15 14.54 -1.83 19.70
N PHE A 16 14.22 -0.54 19.58
CA PHE A 16 12.91 0.00 19.95
C PHE A 16 11.79 -0.62 19.08
N PHE A 17 11.91 -0.59 17.76
CA PHE A 17 10.88 -1.13 16.87
C PHE A 17 10.75 -2.66 16.94
N ARG A 18 11.81 -3.39 17.26
CA ARG A 18 11.69 -4.83 17.56
C ARG A 18 10.80 -5.12 18.76
N ARG A 19 10.84 -4.25 19.79
CA ARG A 19 9.96 -4.35 20.96
C ARG A 19 8.54 -3.86 20.67
N HIS A 20 8.39 -2.93 19.73
CA HIS A 20 7.13 -2.26 19.37
C HIS A 20 6.86 -2.29 17.87
N PRO A 21 6.72 -3.48 17.24
CA PRO A 21 6.58 -3.59 15.79
C PRO A 21 5.29 -2.94 15.26
N VAL A 22 4.24 -2.87 16.08
CA VAL A 22 3.00 -2.17 15.73
C VAL A 22 3.27 -0.68 15.51
N VAL A 23 4.12 -0.05 16.31
CA VAL A 23 4.45 1.38 16.14
C VAL A 23 5.10 1.65 14.79
N LEU A 24 6.07 0.80 14.38
CA LEU A 24 6.67 0.93 13.05
C LEU A 24 5.64 0.73 11.94
N PHE A 25 4.74 -0.24 12.11
CA PHE A 25 3.68 -0.50 11.14
C PHE A 25 2.72 0.68 11.00
N LEU A 26 2.32 1.29 12.12
CA LEU A 26 1.49 2.49 12.14
C LEU A 26 2.16 3.72 11.48
N CYS A 27 3.50 3.78 11.45
CA CYS A 27 4.20 4.81 10.67
C CYS A 27 4.07 4.58 9.16
N PHE A 28 4.09 3.32 8.70
CA PHE A 28 4.00 3.01 7.28
C PHE A 28 2.58 3.18 6.74
N THR A 29 1.56 2.81 7.52
CA THR A 29 0.19 2.70 7.03
C THR A 29 -0.41 4.02 6.54
N PRO A 30 -0.40 5.16 7.26
CA PRO A 30 -0.73 6.45 6.68
C PRO A 30 0.47 7.14 6.00
N GLY A 31 1.70 6.83 6.43
CA GLY A 31 2.92 7.46 5.93
C GLY A 31 3.07 7.33 4.42
N ILE A 32 2.76 6.16 3.88
CA ILE A 32 2.90 5.88 2.45
C ILE A 32 1.77 6.51 1.62
N PRO A 33 0.49 6.16 1.83
CA PRO A 33 -0.57 6.63 0.96
C PRO A 33 -0.91 8.11 1.16
N GLU A 34 -0.70 8.68 2.34
CA GLU A 34 -1.12 10.04 2.67
C GLU A 34 0.02 11.04 2.66
N TYR A 35 1.08 10.78 3.42
CA TYR A 35 2.12 11.80 3.66
C TYR A 35 3.22 11.81 2.60
N LEU A 36 3.64 10.66 2.07
CA LEU A 36 4.59 10.59 0.96
C LEU A 36 3.96 11.00 -0.38
N SER A 37 2.68 10.66 -0.59
CA SER A 37 1.96 11.05 -1.81
C SER A 37 1.61 12.53 -1.86
N GLY A 38 1.61 13.20 -0.69
CA GLY A 38 1.13 14.56 -0.56
C GLY A 38 -0.40 14.70 -0.52
N SER A 39 -1.16 13.58 -0.45
CA SER A 39 -2.62 13.61 -0.27
C SER A 39 -3.00 14.37 0.99
N THR A 40 -2.28 14.10 2.09
CA THR A 40 -2.34 14.93 3.30
C THR A 40 -1.06 15.76 3.39
N SER A 41 -1.18 17.08 3.23
CA SER A 41 -0.03 17.97 3.24
C SER A 41 0.56 18.13 4.66
N VAL A 42 1.83 17.78 4.83
CA VAL A 42 2.59 18.04 6.06
C VAL A 42 2.79 19.54 6.30
N ALA A 43 2.70 20.37 5.25
CA ALA A 43 2.73 21.83 5.40
C ALA A 43 1.63 22.35 6.31
N SER A 44 0.49 21.66 6.39
CA SER A 44 -0.61 22.02 7.28
C SER A 44 -0.22 21.98 8.77
N LEU A 45 0.84 21.27 9.16
CA LEU A 45 1.38 21.31 10.51
C LEU A 45 1.84 22.72 10.91
N VAL A 46 2.34 23.50 9.95
CA VAL A 46 2.80 24.87 10.19
C VAL A 46 1.66 25.89 10.04
N VAL A 47 0.79 25.70 9.05
CA VAL A 47 -0.24 26.66 8.69
C VAL A 47 -1.51 26.50 9.53
N ALA A 48 -1.88 25.26 9.86
CA ALA A 48 -3.10 24.91 10.59
C ALA A 48 -2.88 23.71 11.51
N PRO A 49 -2.06 23.84 12.58
CA PRO A 49 -1.61 22.69 13.39
C PRO A 49 -2.76 21.88 14.01
N GLY A 50 -3.84 22.54 14.43
CA GLY A 50 -5.02 21.85 14.96
C GLY A 50 -5.70 20.96 13.92
N GLY A 51 -5.85 21.48 12.70
CA GLY A 51 -6.38 20.72 11.56
C GLY A 51 -5.46 19.54 11.21
N PHE A 52 -4.15 19.76 11.15
CA PHE A 52 -3.18 18.68 10.90
C PHE A 52 -3.28 17.56 11.95
N LEU A 53 -3.34 17.90 13.24
CA LEU A 53 -3.45 16.90 14.31
C LEU A 53 -4.76 16.11 14.23
N LEU A 54 -5.86 16.76 13.86
CA LEU A 54 -7.13 16.08 13.62
C LEU A 54 -7.01 15.09 12.45
N PHE A 55 -6.48 15.54 11.29
CA PHE A 55 -6.28 14.65 10.14
C PHE A 55 -5.29 13.54 10.43
N LEU A 56 -4.22 13.80 11.19
CA LEU A 56 -3.30 12.77 11.63
C LEU A 56 -4.01 11.71 12.50
N ALA A 57 -4.88 12.12 13.41
CA ALA A 57 -5.63 11.21 14.25
C ALA A 57 -6.61 10.35 13.42
N LEU A 58 -7.34 10.97 12.46
CA LEU A 58 -8.22 10.26 11.55
C LEU A 58 -7.44 9.31 10.62
N ASN A 59 -6.32 9.74 10.06
CA ASN A 59 -5.49 8.86 9.23
C ASN A 59 -4.91 7.69 10.04
N LEU A 60 -4.51 7.91 11.28
CA LEU A 60 -4.06 6.82 12.16
C LEU A 60 -5.21 5.89 12.54
N GLY A 61 -6.43 6.40 12.72
CA GLY A 61 -7.64 5.62 13.00
C GLY A 61 -8.11 4.80 11.82
N LEU A 62 -7.97 5.32 10.60
CA LEU A 62 -8.36 4.66 9.37
C LEU A 62 -7.32 3.60 8.94
N TYR A 63 -6.11 4.06 8.66
CA TYR A 63 -5.03 3.21 8.13
C TYR A 63 -4.47 2.26 9.19
N GLY A 64 -4.31 2.73 10.43
CA GLY A 64 -3.70 1.94 11.49
C GLY A 64 -4.41 0.61 11.73
N PRO A 65 -5.59 0.62 12.35
CA PRO A 65 -6.31 -0.61 12.64
C PRO A 65 -6.84 -1.31 11.38
N GLY A 66 -7.25 -0.57 10.34
CA GLY A 66 -7.76 -1.17 9.10
C GLY A 66 -6.71 -2.04 8.39
N VAL A 67 -5.52 -1.50 8.15
CA VAL A 67 -4.42 -2.25 7.51
C VAL A 67 -3.82 -3.29 8.45
N LEU A 68 -3.81 -3.02 9.76
CA LEU A 68 -3.37 -4.00 10.76
C LEU A 68 -4.30 -5.23 10.78
N LEU A 69 -5.62 -5.05 10.69
CA LEU A 69 -6.59 -6.13 10.57
C LEU A 69 -6.41 -6.93 9.26
N ALA A 70 -6.16 -6.25 8.15
CA ALA A 70 -5.85 -6.91 6.88
C ALA A 70 -4.56 -7.74 7.00
N ARG A 71 -3.52 -7.21 7.65
CA ARG A 71 -2.28 -7.95 7.93
C ARG A 71 -2.52 -9.15 8.86
N GLU A 72 -3.29 -8.99 9.92
CA GLU A 72 -3.63 -10.10 10.82
C GLU A 72 -4.37 -11.21 10.10
N ALA A 73 -5.33 -10.86 9.22
CA ALA A 73 -6.01 -11.82 8.36
C ALA A 73 -5.02 -12.53 7.42
N PHE A 74 -4.13 -11.79 6.78
CA PHE A 74 -3.11 -12.33 5.89
C PHE A 74 -2.18 -13.32 6.60
N VAL A 75 -1.69 -12.97 7.79
CA VAL A 75 -0.78 -13.81 8.57
C VAL A 75 -1.48 -15.04 9.15
N ARG A 76 -2.69 -14.88 9.69
CA ARG A 76 -3.41 -15.98 10.36
C ARG A 76 -4.02 -16.98 9.38
N TRP A 77 -4.53 -16.50 8.25
CA TRP A 77 -5.21 -17.36 7.27
C TRP A 77 -4.26 -17.88 6.20
N ARG A 78 -3.11 -17.24 6.01
CA ARG A 78 -2.09 -17.60 5.00
C ARG A 78 -2.67 -17.77 3.59
N PRO A 79 -3.46 -16.84 3.09
CA PRO A 79 -4.21 -17.02 1.84
C PRO A 79 -3.36 -16.79 0.58
N GLY A 80 -2.04 -16.63 0.72
CA GLY A 80 -1.12 -16.37 -0.39
C GLY A 80 -1.35 -15.00 -1.06
N TRP A 81 -0.77 -14.81 -2.25
CA TRP A 81 -0.82 -13.55 -2.99
C TRP A 81 -2.24 -13.10 -3.36
N ALA A 82 -3.09 -14.05 -3.78
CA ALA A 82 -4.48 -13.73 -4.12
C ALA A 82 -5.24 -13.16 -2.92
N GLY A 83 -5.03 -13.74 -1.75
CA GLY A 83 -5.63 -13.23 -0.53
C GLY A 83 -5.13 -11.85 -0.16
N GLY A 84 -3.84 -11.54 -0.39
CA GLY A 84 -3.30 -10.20 -0.21
C GLY A 84 -4.01 -9.17 -1.09
N VAL A 85 -4.26 -9.50 -2.36
CA VAL A 85 -5.03 -8.65 -3.29
C VAL A 85 -6.46 -8.45 -2.80
N LEU A 86 -7.16 -9.53 -2.39
CA LEU A 86 -8.53 -9.44 -1.89
C LEU A 86 -8.64 -8.62 -0.61
N LEU A 87 -7.68 -8.76 0.31
CA LEU A 87 -7.64 -7.97 1.56
C LEU A 87 -7.39 -6.48 1.28
N GLY A 88 -6.50 -6.16 0.35
CA GLY A 88 -6.26 -4.78 -0.07
C GLY A 88 -7.47 -4.16 -0.76
N ALA A 89 -8.15 -4.90 -1.65
CA ALA A 89 -9.39 -4.47 -2.28
C ALA A 89 -10.51 -4.28 -1.26
N ALA A 90 -10.65 -5.19 -0.28
CA ALA A 90 -11.63 -5.07 0.79
C ALA A 90 -11.40 -3.82 1.65
N TYR A 91 -10.12 -3.54 1.98
CA TYR A 91 -9.75 -2.32 2.69
C TYR A 91 -10.15 -1.07 1.89
N GLY A 92 -9.76 -0.99 0.60
CA GLY A 92 -10.12 0.14 -0.27
C GLY A 92 -11.63 0.32 -0.46
N LEU A 93 -12.42 -0.76 -0.49
CA LEU A 93 -13.88 -0.66 -0.54
C LEU A 93 -14.48 -0.05 0.74
N LEU A 94 -13.92 -0.36 1.91
CA LEU A 94 -14.37 0.25 3.17
C LEU A 94 -13.98 1.72 3.24
N GLU A 95 -12.78 2.07 2.84
CA GLU A 95 -12.29 3.44 2.82
C GLU A 95 -12.99 4.27 1.74
N GLU A 96 -12.81 3.91 0.48
CA GLU A 96 -13.27 4.73 -0.65
C GLU A 96 -14.77 4.58 -0.94
N GLY A 97 -15.33 3.41 -0.63
CA GLY A 97 -16.75 3.16 -0.84
C GLY A 97 -17.60 3.57 0.35
N THR A 98 -17.24 3.14 1.56
CA THR A 98 -18.11 3.32 2.74
C THR A 98 -17.80 4.61 3.49
N ALA A 99 -16.52 4.91 3.78
CA ALA A 99 -16.16 6.09 4.57
C ALA A 99 -16.12 7.36 3.72
N LEU A 100 -15.35 7.37 2.64
CA LEU A 100 -15.10 8.57 1.82
C LEU A 100 -16.08 8.71 0.66
N SER A 101 -16.75 7.62 0.26
CA SER A 101 -17.75 7.59 -0.83
C SER A 101 -17.21 8.07 -2.20
N THR A 102 -15.90 8.05 -2.43
CA THR A 102 -15.29 8.55 -3.66
C THR A 102 -15.68 7.72 -4.89
N LEU A 103 -16.00 6.42 -4.68
CA LEU A 103 -16.51 5.53 -5.73
C LEU A 103 -17.87 6.00 -6.26
N PHE A 104 -18.60 6.77 -5.45
CA PHE A 104 -20.00 7.13 -5.73
C PHE A 104 -20.19 8.65 -5.93
N ASN A 105 -19.39 9.49 -5.29
CA ASN A 105 -19.50 10.93 -5.36
C ASN A 105 -18.80 11.51 -6.59
N PRO A 106 -19.52 12.08 -7.58
CA PRO A 106 -18.91 12.68 -8.77
C PRO A 106 -18.14 13.97 -8.47
N HIS A 107 -18.36 14.58 -7.29
CA HIS A 107 -17.78 15.85 -6.88
C HIS A 107 -16.66 15.68 -5.84
N ALA A 108 -16.24 14.45 -5.56
CA ALA A 108 -15.11 14.23 -4.67
C ALA A 108 -13.83 14.84 -5.28
N SER A 109 -13.19 15.76 -4.55
CA SER A 109 -12.04 16.51 -5.05
C SER A 109 -10.88 15.62 -5.49
N VAL A 110 -10.67 14.50 -4.78
CA VAL A 110 -9.62 13.52 -5.08
C VAL A 110 -9.82 12.82 -6.43
N VAL A 111 -11.07 12.68 -6.89
CA VAL A 111 -11.40 12.05 -8.18
C VAL A 111 -11.09 12.97 -9.36
N GLY A 112 -11.12 14.29 -9.13
CA GLY A 112 -10.75 15.31 -10.11
C GLY A 112 -11.52 15.17 -11.43
N THR A 113 -10.81 15.22 -12.55
CA THR A 113 -11.40 15.14 -13.91
C THR A 113 -12.05 13.80 -14.23
N LEU A 114 -11.73 12.73 -13.47
CA LEU A 114 -12.36 11.42 -13.62
C LEU A 114 -13.78 11.36 -12.99
N GLY A 115 -14.24 12.41 -12.29
CA GLY A 115 -15.50 12.40 -11.54
C GLY A 115 -16.72 11.95 -12.35
N SER A 116 -16.79 12.33 -13.63
CA SER A 116 -17.87 11.94 -14.56
C SER A 116 -17.52 10.78 -15.49
N TYR A 117 -16.22 10.49 -15.69
CA TYR A 117 -15.75 9.50 -16.63
C TYR A 117 -15.92 8.07 -16.11
N GLY A 118 -16.58 7.21 -16.90
CA GLY A 118 -16.77 5.80 -16.55
C GLY A 118 -17.84 5.54 -15.49
N ARG A 119 -18.78 6.49 -15.27
CA ARG A 119 -19.89 6.32 -14.34
C ARG A 119 -21.02 5.50 -14.96
N PHE A 120 -21.47 4.50 -14.19
CA PHE A 120 -22.67 3.72 -14.52
C PHE A 120 -23.33 3.21 -13.22
N ALA A 121 -24.65 3.26 -13.15
CA ALA A 121 -25.45 2.86 -11.98
C ALA A 121 -24.99 3.48 -10.64
N GLY A 122 -24.59 4.76 -10.68
CA GLY A 122 -24.15 5.49 -9.47
C GLY A 122 -22.68 5.25 -9.08
N VAL A 123 -21.99 4.33 -9.74
CA VAL A 123 -20.58 3.97 -9.45
C VAL A 123 -19.64 4.54 -10.53
N ASN A 124 -18.52 5.09 -10.15
CA ASN A 124 -17.43 5.41 -11.04
C ASN A 124 -16.49 4.19 -11.18
N TRP A 125 -16.71 3.39 -12.19
CA TRP A 125 -15.99 2.13 -12.39
C TRP A 125 -14.52 2.33 -12.77
N VAL A 126 -14.19 3.37 -13.53
CA VAL A 126 -12.80 3.67 -13.91
C VAL A 126 -12.01 4.07 -12.66
N TRP A 127 -12.54 5.01 -11.86
CA TRP A 127 -11.91 5.39 -10.60
C TRP A 127 -11.79 4.21 -9.63
N SER A 128 -12.86 3.42 -9.50
CA SER A 128 -12.88 2.26 -8.58
C SER A 128 -11.75 1.28 -8.86
N VAL A 129 -11.50 0.93 -10.12
CA VAL A 129 -10.43 -0.01 -10.48
C VAL A 129 -9.06 0.57 -10.13
N GLY A 130 -8.79 1.82 -10.51
CA GLY A 130 -7.51 2.47 -10.24
C GLY A 130 -7.25 2.61 -8.73
N VAL A 131 -8.22 3.17 -7.98
CA VAL A 131 -8.02 3.44 -6.55
C VAL A 131 -7.96 2.16 -5.71
N LEU A 132 -8.73 1.13 -6.05
CA LEU A 132 -8.59 -0.16 -5.38
C LEU A 132 -7.21 -0.78 -5.64
N GLY A 133 -6.67 -0.64 -6.85
CA GLY A 133 -5.29 -1.02 -7.17
C GLY A 133 -4.26 -0.28 -6.30
N VAL A 134 -4.47 1.03 -6.09
CA VAL A 134 -3.66 1.84 -5.17
C VAL A 134 -3.70 1.26 -3.76
N HIS A 135 -4.88 0.97 -3.20
CA HIS A 135 -5.01 0.42 -1.84
C HIS A 135 -4.41 -0.99 -1.69
N ILE A 136 -4.57 -1.85 -2.72
CA ILE A 136 -3.94 -3.17 -2.73
C ILE A 136 -2.43 -3.06 -2.53
N VAL A 137 -1.79 -2.13 -3.22
CA VAL A 137 -0.33 -2.01 -3.20
C VAL A 137 0.17 -1.06 -2.13
N LEU A 138 -0.32 0.19 -2.08
CA LEU A 138 0.26 1.24 -1.22
C LEU A 138 -0.24 1.17 0.20
N SER A 139 -1.54 0.94 0.42
CA SER A 139 -2.10 0.97 1.76
C SER A 139 -1.90 -0.35 2.50
N VAL A 140 -1.96 -1.49 1.80
CA VAL A 140 -1.89 -2.81 2.43
C VAL A 140 -0.61 -3.57 2.09
N GLY A 141 -0.31 -3.76 0.80
CA GLY A 141 0.80 -4.60 0.37
C GLY A 141 2.17 -4.08 0.81
N LEU A 142 2.43 -2.80 0.55
CA LEU A 142 3.72 -2.18 0.83
C LEU A 142 4.03 -2.08 2.33
N PRO A 143 3.12 -1.62 3.22
CA PRO A 143 3.36 -1.64 4.66
C PRO A 143 3.67 -3.04 5.21
N ILE A 144 2.96 -4.08 4.75
CA ILE A 144 3.23 -5.47 5.16
C ILE A 144 4.62 -5.90 4.69
N LEU A 145 4.98 -5.61 3.43
CA LEU A 145 6.29 -5.91 2.87
C LEU A 145 7.42 -5.20 3.63
N LEU A 146 7.29 -3.89 3.84
CA LEU A 146 8.31 -3.07 4.49
C LEU A 146 8.52 -3.46 5.95
N LEU A 147 7.44 -3.79 6.68
CA LEU A 147 7.56 -4.33 8.03
C LEU A 147 8.35 -5.65 8.02
N GLY A 148 8.03 -6.55 7.10
CA GLY A 148 8.73 -7.83 6.95
C GLY A 148 10.18 -7.71 6.53
N LEU A 149 10.56 -6.65 5.80
CA LEU A 149 11.94 -6.33 5.46
C LEU A 149 12.69 -5.70 6.64
N ALA A 150 12.05 -4.78 7.36
CA ALA A 150 12.65 -4.13 8.52
C ALA A 150 12.82 -5.08 9.71
N LEU A 151 11.78 -5.88 9.98
CA LEU A 151 11.69 -6.80 11.12
C LEU A 151 11.31 -8.22 10.63
N PRO A 152 12.24 -9.00 10.07
CA PRO A 152 11.96 -10.32 9.51
C PRO A 152 11.27 -11.29 10.48
N GLU A 153 11.50 -11.13 11.77
CA GLU A 153 10.86 -11.89 12.83
C GLU A 153 9.34 -11.69 12.92
N THR A 154 8.79 -10.66 12.26
CA THR A 154 7.36 -10.40 12.19
C THR A 154 6.67 -11.14 11.03
N ARG A 155 7.44 -11.69 10.09
CA ARG A 155 6.90 -12.46 8.96
C ARG A 155 6.18 -13.69 9.48
N GLY A 156 4.91 -13.85 9.09
CA GLY A 156 4.10 -14.98 9.52
C GLY A 156 3.73 -15.02 11.00
N ARG A 157 4.06 -13.97 11.77
CA ARG A 157 3.73 -13.87 13.20
C ARG A 157 2.63 -12.81 13.41
N PRO A 158 1.53 -13.15 14.08
CA PRO A 158 0.52 -12.18 14.47
C PRO A 158 1.10 -11.09 15.37
N LEU A 159 0.68 -9.84 15.18
CA LEU A 159 1.04 -8.70 16.03
C LEU A 159 -0.03 -8.43 17.10
N LEU A 160 -1.28 -8.78 16.81
CA LEU A 160 -2.39 -8.62 17.74
C LEU A 160 -2.72 -9.94 18.45
N SER A 161 -3.02 -9.85 19.72
CA SER A 161 -3.66 -10.92 20.47
C SER A 161 -5.14 -11.08 20.07
N GLY A 162 -5.77 -12.18 20.45
CA GLY A 162 -7.20 -12.40 20.19
C GLY A 162 -8.11 -11.34 20.83
N ARG A 163 -7.68 -10.68 21.93
CA ARG A 163 -8.43 -9.62 22.61
C ARG A 163 -8.27 -8.25 21.93
N GLU A 164 -7.17 -8.03 21.24
CA GLU A 164 -6.90 -6.75 20.55
C GLU A 164 -7.61 -6.65 19.20
N ILE A 165 -7.93 -7.77 18.56
CA ILE A 165 -8.67 -7.78 17.28
C ILE A 165 -10.04 -7.08 17.40
N PRO A 166 -10.93 -7.42 18.36
CA PRO A 166 -12.20 -6.71 18.48
C PRO A 166 -12.03 -5.24 18.82
N ILE A 167 -10.99 -4.86 19.59
CA ILE A 167 -10.69 -3.45 19.86
C ILE A 167 -10.30 -2.73 18.54
N ALA A 168 -9.42 -3.32 17.73
CA ALA A 168 -9.06 -2.76 16.44
C ALA A 168 -10.26 -2.63 15.48
N LEU A 169 -11.17 -3.62 15.49
CA LEU A 169 -12.43 -3.56 14.72
C LEU A 169 -13.33 -2.42 15.16
N VAL A 170 -13.49 -2.21 16.46
CA VAL A 170 -14.30 -1.11 17.01
C VAL A 170 -13.69 0.23 16.66
N VAL A 171 -12.38 0.41 16.88
CA VAL A 171 -11.67 1.66 16.54
C VAL A 171 -11.80 1.96 15.06
N TYR A 172 -11.56 0.97 14.20
CA TYR A 172 -11.70 1.13 12.75
C TYR A 172 -13.12 1.48 12.33
N GLY A 173 -14.12 0.78 12.86
CA GLY A 173 -15.54 1.05 12.56
C GLY A 173 -15.99 2.43 13.00
N LEU A 174 -15.54 2.89 14.18
CA LEU A 174 -15.81 4.24 14.67
C LEU A 174 -15.15 5.30 13.76
N ASP A 175 -13.93 5.08 13.33
CA ASP A 175 -13.22 6.02 12.46
C ASP A 175 -13.89 6.10 11.08
N LEU A 176 -14.25 4.97 10.46
CA LEU A 176 -15.02 4.93 9.21
C LEU A 176 -16.33 5.74 9.34
N PHE A 177 -17.01 5.60 10.46
CA PHE A 177 -18.26 6.33 10.73
C PHE A 177 -18.01 7.83 10.91
N VAL A 178 -16.99 8.23 11.66
CA VAL A 178 -16.60 9.63 11.85
C VAL A 178 -16.21 10.26 10.52
N LEU A 179 -15.41 9.58 9.71
CA LEU A 179 -15.03 10.07 8.37
C LEU A 179 -16.24 10.23 7.46
N MET A 180 -17.15 9.28 7.44
CA MET A 180 -18.40 9.38 6.67
C MET A 180 -19.21 10.64 7.06
N LEU A 181 -19.29 10.95 8.37
CA LEU A 181 -19.98 12.15 8.85
C LEU A 181 -19.20 13.45 8.53
N ALA A 182 -17.88 13.43 8.76
CA ALA A 182 -17.03 14.61 8.61
C ALA A 182 -16.90 15.05 7.14
N THR A 183 -16.87 14.11 6.21
CA THR A 183 -16.74 14.40 4.77
C THR A 183 -18.06 14.78 4.09
N GLY A 184 -19.19 14.62 4.78
CA GLY A 184 -20.53 14.87 4.23
C GLY A 184 -20.95 13.84 3.17
N TYR A 185 -20.19 12.78 2.98
CA TYR A 185 -20.47 11.72 2.00
C TYR A 185 -21.61 10.79 2.41
N TRP A 186 -22.12 10.90 3.63
CA TRP A 186 -23.34 10.23 4.10
C TRP A 186 -24.58 10.52 3.24
N ARG A 187 -24.54 11.57 2.38
CA ARG A 187 -25.60 11.88 1.40
C ARG A 187 -25.62 10.92 0.20
N THR A 188 -24.60 10.09 0.05
CA THR A 188 -24.59 9.01 -0.94
C THR A 188 -25.73 8.03 -0.61
N ALA A 189 -26.36 7.49 -1.65
CA ALA A 189 -27.46 6.54 -1.47
C ALA A 189 -27.05 5.38 -0.54
N PRO A 190 -27.78 5.12 0.56
CA PRO A 190 -27.36 4.15 1.58
C PRO A 190 -27.11 2.74 1.04
N TRP A 191 -27.82 2.34 -0.02
CA TRP A 191 -27.61 1.04 -0.64
C TRP A 191 -26.25 0.91 -1.34
N LEU A 192 -25.67 2.00 -1.85
CA LEU A 192 -24.32 2.00 -2.42
C LEU A 192 -23.27 1.80 -1.33
N LEU A 193 -23.40 2.53 -0.21
CA LEU A 193 -22.51 2.40 0.94
C LEU A 193 -22.56 0.98 1.50
N LEU A 194 -23.78 0.46 1.67
CA LEU A 194 -24.00 -0.90 2.16
C LEU A 194 -23.44 -1.95 1.20
N SER A 195 -23.60 -1.77 -0.12
CA SER A 195 -23.06 -2.71 -1.11
C SER A 195 -21.52 -2.76 -1.07
N ALA A 196 -20.84 -1.62 -0.91
CA ALA A 196 -19.39 -1.59 -0.75
C ALA A 196 -18.96 -2.32 0.53
N ALA A 197 -19.63 -2.08 1.66
CA ALA A 197 -19.35 -2.76 2.92
C ALA A 197 -19.59 -4.27 2.82
N LEU A 198 -20.71 -4.71 2.24
CA LEU A 198 -21.03 -6.13 2.04
C LEU A 198 -20.02 -6.81 1.11
N LEU A 199 -19.61 -6.15 0.04
CA LEU A 199 -18.59 -6.67 -0.86
C LEU A 199 -17.25 -6.81 -0.13
N ALA A 200 -16.83 -5.82 0.66
CA ALA A 200 -15.62 -5.91 1.47
C ALA A 200 -15.66 -7.10 2.44
N VAL A 201 -16.77 -7.28 3.18
CA VAL A 201 -16.96 -8.44 4.09
C VAL A 201 -16.91 -9.76 3.30
N THR A 202 -17.51 -9.78 2.10
CA THR A 202 -17.48 -10.96 1.22
C THR A 202 -16.05 -11.29 0.80
N LEU A 203 -15.25 -10.29 0.43
CA LEU A 203 -13.83 -10.49 0.08
C LEU A 203 -13.03 -11.04 1.28
N TYR A 204 -13.27 -10.55 2.48
CA TYR A 204 -12.67 -11.13 3.70
C TYR A 204 -13.08 -12.59 3.90
N ALA A 205 -14.35 -12.91 3.74
CA ALA A 205 -14.87 -14.28 3.89
C ALA A 205 -14.31 -15.23 2.83
N VAL A 206 -14.21 -14.78 1.57
CA VAL A 206 -13.57 -15.55 0.48
C VAL A 206 -12.09 -15.76 0.77
N THR A 207 -11.37 -14.72 1.19
CA THR A 207 -9.95 -14.81 1.55
C THR A 207 -9.69 -15.86 2.61
N ARG A 208 -10.54 -15.93 3.63
CA ARG A 208 -10.43 -16.94 4.69
C ARG A 208 -10.59 -18.39 4.19
N ARG A 209 -11.28 -18.57 3.04
CA ARG A 209 -11.51 -19.89 2.42
C ARG A 209 -10.45 -20.28 1.40
N LEU A 210 -9.55 -19.36 1.05
CA LEU A 210 -8.47 -19.68 0.10
C LEU A 210 -7.54 -20.73 0.71
N ALA A 211 -7.21 -21.73 -0.08
CA ALA A 211 -6.28 -22.76 0.32
C ALA A 211 -4.85 -22.22 0.40
N HIS A 212 -4.08 -22.73 1.35
CA HIS A 212 -2.67 -22.36 1.51
C HIS A 212 -1.87 -22.76 0.26
N GLY A 213 -1.04 -21.87 -0.23
CA GLY A 213 -0.04 -22.16 -1.25
C GLY A 213 -0.57 -22.41 -2.67
N THR A 214 -1.87 -22.22 -2.95
CA THR A 214 -2.46 -22.52 -4.26
C THR A 214 -1.90 -21.69 -5.41
N LEU A 215 -1.12 -20.67 -5.13
CA LEU A 215 -0.61 -19.74 -6.13
C LEU A 215 0.91 -19.59 -6.14
N ASP A 216 1.65 -20.39 -5.39
CA ASP A 216 3.12 -20.32 -5.39
C ASP A 216 3.69 -21.01 -6.64
N PRO A 217 4.54 -20.32 -7.42
CA PRO A 217 5.17 -20.93 -8.60
C PRO A 217 6.14 -22.03 -8.17
N ALA A 218 6.00 -23.21 -8.80
CA ALA A 218 6.74 -24.40 -8.42
C ALA A 218 8.17 -24.50 -8.99
N ASN A 219 8.54 -23.68 -10.00
CA ASN A 219 9.81 -23.86 -10.72
C ASN A 219 10.73 -22.63 -10.66
N PRO A 220 12.01 -22.81 -10.29
CA PRO A 220 13.01 -21.77 -10.43
C PRO A 220 13.28 -21.48 -11.91
N GLY A 221 13.28 -20.23 -12.30
CA GLY A 221 13.63 -19.74 -13.63
C GLY A 221 14.72 -18.66 -13.57
N PRO A 222 15.01 -17.97 -14.69
CA PRO A 222 15.96 -16.86 -14.70
C PRO A 222 15.63 -15.85 -13.63
N ARG A 223 16.65 -15.40 -12.91
CA ARG A 223 16.49 -14.41 -11.83
C ARG A 223 16.80 -13.04 -12.37
N LEU A 224 15.87 -12.10 -12.15
CA LEU A 224 16.12 -10.70 -12.41
C LEU A 224 17.05 -10.11 -11.34
N THR A 225 17.90 -9.18 -11.75
CA THR A 225 18.70 -8.41 -10.79
C THR A 225 17.81 -7.45 -9.99
N PRO A 226 18.23 -6.99 -8.79
CA PRO A 226 17.49 -6.02 -8.01
C PRO A 226 17.09 -4.75 -8.78
N GLY A 227 17.93 -4.28 -9.71
CA GLY A 227 17.63 -3.11 -10.56
C GLY A 227 16.39 -3.31 -11.45
N TRP A 228 16.15 -4.50 -11.96
CA TRP A 228 14.93 -4.81 -12.69
C TRP A 228 13.68 -4.74 -11.80
N PHE A 229 13.78 -5.18 -10.55
CA PHE A 229 12.67 -5.04 -9.60
C PHE A 229 12.34 -3.58 -9.30
N PHE A 230 13.35 -2.70 -9.25
CA PHE A 230 13.11 -1.26 -9.16
C PHE A 230 12.31 -0.74 -10.36
N LEU A 231 12.70 -1.10 -11.59
CA LEU A 231 11.99 -0.68 -12.81
C LEU A 231 10.56 -1.23 -12.85
N LEU A 232 10.34 -2.47 -12.43
CA LEU A 232 9.00 -3.06 -12.33
C LEU A 232 8.13 -2.30 -11.31
N GLY A 233 8.69 -1.91 -10.18
CA GLY A 233 8.00 -1.06 -9.20
C GLY A 233 7.69 0.32 -9.75
N LEU A 234 8.66 0.93 -10.47
CA LEU A 234 8.54 2.28 -11.01
C LEU A 234 7.35 2.44 -11.97
N VAL A 235 7.02 1.41 -12.76
CA VAL A 235 5.91 1.49 -13.74
C VAL A 235 4.54 1.18 -13.14
N PHE A 236 4.47 0.63 -11.93
CA PHE A 236 3.22 0.19 -11.35
C PHE A 236 2.24 1.34 -11.09
N TYR A 237 2.68 2.35 -10.35
CA TYR A 237 1.83 3.49 -9.98
C TYR A 237 1.43 4.34 -11.19
N PRO A 238 2.35 4.64 -12.13
CA PRO A 238 1.98 5.26 -13.41
C PRO A 238 0.90 4.50 -14.19
N ILE A 239 0.90 3.17 -14.23
CA ILE A 239 -0.18 2.42 -14.91
C ILE A 239 -1.52 2.77 -14.26
N LEU A 240 -1.66 2.67 -12.94
CA LEU A 240 -2.90 2.93 -12.21
C LEU A 240 -3.43 4.36 -12.36
N LEU A 241 -2.57 5.33 -12.64
CA LEU A 241 -2.96 6.74 -12.77
C LEU A 241 -3.08 7.18 -14.24
N LEU A 242 -2.09 6.82 -15.08
CA LEU A 242 -2.02 7.31 -16.45
C LEU A 242 -3.05 6.64 -17.35
N VAL A 243 -3.33 5.36 -17.16
CA VAL A 243 -4.33 4.65 -17.99
C VAL A 243 -5.73 5.27 -17.81
N PRO A 244 -6.25 5.43 -16.58
CA PRO A 244 -7.51 6.16 -16.37
C PRO A 244 -7.48 7.60 -16.86
N GLY A 245 -6.40 8.33 -16.54
CA GLY A 245 -6.24 9.74 -16.94
C GLY A 245 -6.23 9.94 -18.44
N LEU A 246 -5.45 9.16 -19.19
CA LEU A 246 -5.41 9.21 -20.64
C LEU A 246 -6.75 8.75 -21.24
N GLY A 247 -7.37 7.70 -20.68
CA GLY A 247 -8.68 7.26 -21.09
C GLY A 247 -9.72 8.36 -21.02
N GLY A 248 -9.74 9.12 -19.92
CA GLY A 248 -10.62 10.29 -19.75
C GLY A 248 -10.26 11.43 -20.70
N GLN A 249 -8.98 11.75 -20.83
CA GLN A 249 -8.49 12.83 -21.69
C GLN A 249 -8.83 12.59 -23.18
N PHE A 250 -8.66 11.36 -23.65
CA PHE A 250 -8.97 10.98 -25.04
C PHE A 250 -10.39 10.48 -25.23
N SER A 251 -11.25 10.59 -24.21
CA SER A 251 -12.66 10.15 -24.24
C SER A 251 -12.82 8.71 -24.77
N LEU A 252 -11.92 7.84 -24.37
CA LEU A 252 -12.02 6.42 -24.74
C LEU A 252 -13.30 5.83 -24.14
N TRP A 253 -13.80 4.78 -24.76
CA TRP A 253 -14.93 4.05 -24.18
C TRP A 253 -14.53 3.46 -22.80
N PRO A 254 -15.19 3.83 -21.69
CA PRO A 254 -14.76 3.49 -20.35
C PRO A 254 -14.46 2.00 -20.10
N PRO A 255 -15.25 1.03 -20.61
CA PRO A 255 -14.92 -0.38 -20.49
C PRO A 255 -13.56 -0.75 -21.08
N VAL A 256 -13.13 -0.12 -22.18
CA VAL A 256 -11.81 -0.35 -22.78
C VAL A 256 -10.71 0.12 -21.83
N THR A 257 -10.86 1.30 -21.24
CA THR A 257 -9.91 1.83 -20.24
C THR A 257 -9.79 0.89 -19.05
N ILE A 258 -10.92 0.40 -18.51
CA ILE A 258 -10.94 -0.56 -17.41
C ILE A 258 -10.22 -1.85 -17.77
N VAL A 259 -10.50 -2.41 -18.96
CA VAL A 259 -9.87 -3.64 -19.44
C VAL A 259 -8.36 -3.46 -19.60
N ILE A 260 -7.91 -2.35 -20.17
CA ILE A 260 -6.48 -2.05 -20.34
C ILE A 260 -5.81 -1.94 -18.96
N ASP A 261 -6.40 -1.20 -18.02
CA ASP A 261 -5.84 -1.00 -16.69
C ASP A 261 -5.73 -2.34 -15.91
N VAL A 262 -6.79 -3.14 -15.91
CA VAL A 262 -6.81 -4.46 -15.27
C VAL A 262 -5.80 -5.42 -15.91
N LEU A 263 -5.69 -5.44 -17.23
CA LEU A 263 -4.76 -6.32 -17.93
C LEU A 263 -3.31 -5.92 -17.69
N LEU A 264 -2.97 -4.63 -17.75
CA LEU A 264 -1.61 -4.15 -17.51
C LEU A 264 -1.20 -4.35 -16.06
N SER A 265 -2.04 -3.93 -15.11
CA SER A 265 -1.78 -4.09 -13.67
C SER A 265 -1.72 -5.56 -13.27
N GLY A 266 -2.63 -6.37 -13.78
CA GLY A 266 -2.67 -7.81 -13.54
C GLY A 266 -1.46 -8.53 -14.13
N ALA A 267 -1.07 -8.22 -15.37
CA ALA A 267 0.11 -8.79 -16.03
C ALA A 267 1.39 -8.43 -15.26
N LEU A 268 1.55 -7.16 -14.86
CA LEU A 268 2.69 -6.72 -14.05
C LEU A 268 2.72 -7.43 -12.70
N PHE A 269 1.59 -7.52 -12.01
CA PHE A 269 1.48 -8.22 -10.73
C PHE A 269 1.86 -9.71 -10.86
N LEU A 270 1.33 -10.42 -11.85
CA LEU A 270 1.63 -11.84 -12.09
C LEU A 270 3.09 -12.04 -12.47
N PHE A 271 3.67 -11.12 -13.25
CA PHE A 271 5.08 -11.18 -13.63
C PHE A 271 5.99 -10.98 -12.40
N VAL A 272 5.74 -9.93 -11.60
CA VAL A 272 6.49 -9.66 -10.36
C VAL A 272 6.40 -10.85 -9.40
N ARG A 273 5.19 -11.37 -9.19
CA ARG A 273 4.96 -12.55 -8.36
C ARG A 273 5.76 -13.76 -8.84
N ARG A 274 5.75 -14.04 -10.15
CA ARG A 274 6.51 -15.13 -10.75
C ARG A 274 8.01 -14.96 -10.50
N GLU A 275 8.55 -13.77 -10.71
CA GLU A 275 9.98 -13.51 -10.53
C GLU A 275 10.40 -13.56 -9.05
N ILE A 276 9.55 -13.10 -8.11
CA ILE A 276 9.77 -13.27 -6.68
C ILE A 276 9.79 -14.75 -6.31
N GLY A 277 8.83 -15.54 -6.77
CA GLY A 277 8.77 -16.99 -6.54
C GLY A 277 9.94 -17.77 -7.16
N ARG A 278 10.62 -17.21 -8.17
CA ARG A 278 11.81 -17.78 -8.80
C ARG A 278 13.11 -17.51 -8.04
N GLY A 279 13.05 -16.82 -6.92
CA GLY A 279 14.19 -16.56 -6.05
C GLY A 279 14.49 -15.09 -5.85
N GLY A 280 13.46 -14.24 -5.86
CA GLY A 280 13.55 -12.89 -5.34
C GLY A 280 14.04 -12.92 -3.89
N ASN A 281 15.07 -12.12 -3.60
CA ASN A 281 15.63 -11.97 -2.27
C ASN A 281 15.23 -10.62 -1.66
N GLU A 282 15.63 -10.38 -0.43
CA GLU A 282 15.33 -9.13 0.28
C GLU A 282 15.84 -7.89 -0.46
N ALA A 283 16.97 -7.97 -1.18
CA ALA A 283 17.47 -6.86 -2.00
C ALA A 283 16.52 -6.56 -3.17
N ALA A 284 16.02 -7.59 -3.86
CA ALA A 284 15.03 -7.44 -4.93
C ALA A 284 13.73 -6.85 -4.41
N LEU A 285 13.22 -7.32 -3.27
CA LEU A 285 12.00 -6.80 -2.63
C LEU A 285 12.18 -5.36 -2.14
N THR A 286 13.35 -5.00 -1.63
CA THR A 286 13.69 -3.62 -1.24
C THR A 286 13.68 -2.69 -2.45
N MET A 287 14.27 -3.12 -3.57
CA MET A 287 14.29 -2.35 -4.81
C MET A 287 12.92 -2.25 -5.47
N LEU A 288 12.10 -3.30 -5.41
CA LEU A 288 10.69 -3.25 -5.83
C LEU A 288 9.91 -2.20 -5.04
N ALA A 289 10.00 -2.23 -3.71
CA ALA A 289 9.33 -1.27 -2.84
C ALA A 289 9.79 0.16 -3.11
N LEU A 290 11.10 0.37 -3.28
CA LEU A 290 11.66 1.67 -3.64
C LEU A 290 11.14 2.15 -5.01
N GLY A 291 11.07 1.27 -6.00
CA GLY A 291 10.52 1.57 -7.31
C GLY A 291 9.06 2.00 -7.26
N VAL A 292 8.22 1.29 -6.49
CA VAL A 292 6.81 1.66 -6.30
C VAL A 292 6.66 3.03 -5.64
N LEU A 293 7.53 3.36 -4.68
CA LEU A 293 7.46 4.64 -3.95
C LEU A 293 8.05 5.82 -4.72
N ALA A 294 9.00 5.60 -5.63
CA ALA A 294 9.68 6.69 -6.32
C ALA A 294 8.75 7.66 -7.07
N PRO A 295 7.74 7.21 -7.85
CA PRO A 295 6.79 8.14 -8.47
C PRO A 295 5.93 8.90 -7.45
N ILE A 296 5.58 8.25 -6.35
CA ILE A 296 4.74 8.84 -5.29
C ILE A 296 5.49 9.96 -4.58
N VAL A 297 6.73 9.70 -4.19
CA VAL A 297 7.64 10.70 -3.62
C VAL A 297 7.83 11.88 -4.59
N ALA A 298 8.03 11.60 -5.88
CA ALA A 298 8.15 12.65 -6.89
C ALA A 298 6.88 13.51 -6.95
N ILE A 299 5.69 12.91 -7.00
CA ILE A 299 4.41 13.62 -7.01
C ILE A 299 4.23 14.44 -5.73
N GLY A 300 4.50 13.84 -4.56
CA GLY A 300 4.42 14.52 -3.27
C GLY A 300 5.34 15.74 -3.19
N LEU A 301 6.59 15.61 -3.62
CA LEU A 301 7.54 16.72 -3.69
C LEU A 301 7.07 17.83 -4.62
N PHE A 302 6.63 17.50 -5.84
CA PHE A 302 6.14 18.50 -6.79
C PHE A 302 4.89 19.24 -6.31
N SER A 303 4.01 18.58 -5.56
CA SER A 303 2.78 19.18 -5.05
C SER A 303 3.02 20.17 -3.89
N GLN A 304 4.20 20.11 -3.23
CA GLN A 304 4.42 20.79 -1.95
C GLN A 304 5.73 21.60 -1.87
N LEU A 305 6.32 21.98 -3.00
CA LEU A 305 7.69 22.51 -3.17
C LEU A 305 8.11 23.74 -2.32
N PHE A 306 7.17 24.39 -1.59
CA PHE A 306 7.44 25.71 -1.00
C PHE A 306 7.74 25.72 0.51
N LEU A 307 7.65 24.58 1.23
CA LEU A 307 7.90 24.54 2.67
C LEU A 307 8.83 23.39 3.05
N PRO A 308 9.98 23.64 3.73
CA PRO A 308 10.95 22.59 4.09
C PRO A 308 10.38 21.46 4.95
N VAL A 309 9.32 21.69 5.72
CA VAL A 309 8.68 20.67 6.55
C VAL A 309 8.10 19.51 5.72
N VAL A 310 7.79 19.77 4.46
CA VAL A 310 7.28 18.77 3.52
C VAL A 310 8.29 17.66 3.24
N LEU A 311 9.58 17.95 3.34
CA LEU A 311 10.65 16.98 3.14
C LEU A 311 10.80 15.97 4.30
N VAL A 312 10.12 16.18 5.43
CA VAL A 312 10.28 15.31 6.60
C VAL A 312 9.91 13.85 6.31
N PRO A 313 8.74 13.52 5.73
CA PRO A 313 8.43 12.14 5.34
C PRO A 313 9.47 11.56 4.38
N ASP A 314 9.87 12.31 3.35
CA ASP A 314 10.83 11.85 2.34
C ASP A 314 12.19 11.53 2.95
N VAL A 315 12.69 12.38 3.84
CA VAL A 315 13.96 12.15 4.55
C VAL A 315 13.86 10.91 5.44
N LEU A 316 12.76 10.75 6.20
CA LEU A 316 12.57 9.59 7.07
C LEU A 316 12.51 8.29 6.25
N PHE A 317 11.77 8.27 5.16
CA PHE A 317 11.72 7.11 4.26
C PHE A 317 13.05 6.89 3.54
N GLY A 318 13.74 7.94 3.13
CA GLY A 318 15.10 7.85 2.56
C GLY A 318 16.09 7.20 3.51
N LEU A 319 16.11 7.61 4.78
CA LEU A 319 16.92 6.99 5.83
C LEU A 319 16.53 5.53 6.08
N PHE A 320 15.25 5.23 6.06
CA PHE A 320 14.74 3.87 6.19
C PHE A 320 15.21 2.97 5.03
N PHE A 321 15.08 3.42 3.78
CA PHE A 321 15.57 2.67 2.62
C PHE A 321 17.09 2.56 2.58
N TYR A 322 17.81 3.58 3.01
CA TYR A 322 19.26 3.50 3.20
C TYR A 322 19.63 2.39 4.19
N ALA A 323 18.89 2.30 5.31
CA ALA A 323 19.11 1.24 6.30
C ALA A 323 18.81 -0.16 5.74
N LEU A 324 17.73 -0.32 4.97
CA LEU A 324 17.42 -1.59 4.30
C LEU A 324 18.47 -1.94 3.24
N TRP A 325 18.87 -1.00 2.42
CA TRP A 325 19.88 -1.20 1.38
C TRP A 325 21.22 -1.63 1.98
N THR A 326 21.72 -0.94 3.01
CA THR A 326 22.96 -1.32 3.69
C THR A 326 22.91 -2.70 4.30
N ARG A 327 21.73 -3.15 4.71
CA ARG A 327 21.51 -4.48 5.27
C ARG A 327 21.49 -5.57 4.21
N TYR A 328 20.86 -5.32 3.06
CA TYR A 328 20.56 -6.36 2.05
C TYR A 328 21.37 -6.27 0.77
N ARG A 329 22.19 -5.22 0.57
CA ARG A 329 23.04 -5.09 -0.62
C ARG A 329 23.96 -6.32 -0.76
N PRO A 330 24.15 -6.85 -1.98
CA PRO A 330 25.11 -7.91 -2.23
C PRO A 330 26.50 -7.53 -1.70
N GLY A 331 27.19 -8.44 -1.04
CA GLY A 331 28.59 -8.27 -0.68
C GLY A 331 29.44 -8.07 -1.96
N PRO A 332 30.63 -7.48 -1.88
CA PRO A 332 31.56 -7.50 -2.99
C PRO A 332 31.77 -8.97 -3.40
N THR A 333 31.59 -9.27 -4.68
CA THR A 333 31.94 -10.57 -5.24
C THR A 333 33.43 -10.76 -5.05
N VAL A 334 33.82 -11.65 -4.12
CA VAL A 334 35.22 -12.06 -4.01
C VAL A 334 35.51 -12.84 -5.30
N PRO A 335 36.45 -12.40 -6.16
CA PRO A 335 36.81 -13.17 -7.34
C PRO A 335 37.24 -14.57 -6.89
N PRO A 336 36.93 -15.63 -7.66
CA PRO A 336 37.35 -16.97 -7.30
C PRO A 336 38.87 -16.99 -7.13
N VAL A 337 39.33 -17.40 -5.93
CA VAL A 337 40.74 -17.60 -5.65
C VAL A 337 41.18 -18.73 -6.59
N GLY A 338 41.96 -18.38 -7.65
CA GLY A 338 42.57 -19.38 -8.53
C GLY A 338 42.35 -19.17 -10.03
N ALA A 339 42.03 -17.98 -10.51
CA ALA A 339 42.14 -17.65 -11.94
C ALA A 339 43.46 -16.89 -12.17
N SER A 340 44.57 -17.59 -12.02
CA SER A 340 45.89 -17.14 -12.52
C SER A 340 46.48 -18.25 -13.35
#